data_ba038da96aae3e4f2dabda497ca53733
#
_entry.id   ba038da96aae3e4f2dabda497ca53733
#
_cell.length_a   1.000
_cell.length_b   1.000
_cell.length_c   1.000
_cell.angle_alpha   90.00
_cell.angle_beta   90.00
_cell.angle_gamma   90.00
#
_symmetry.space_group_name_H-M   'P 1'
#
loop_
_entity.id
_entity.type
_entity.pdbx_description
1 polymer ?
#
loop_
_entity_poly.entity_id
_entity_poly.type
_entity_poly.pdbx_seq_one_letter_code
_entity_poly.pdbx_strand_id
1 'polypeptide(L)'
;MIRALHEQLMTGARTAVSLVEEYFAVIDKTEGELLAFLTLLRDEALEEARAVDALIARGEKIDLLTGIPGALKDNILLSGVRATSASRVLDNYIAPYDATVVEKLKAVHALFLGKTNMDEFALGSSTESSAYQVTKNPVDPTRVPGGTSGGSAVAVASGEVVWALGSDTGGSIRQPAAFCGVVGLKPTYGRVSRYGLMAGASSLDQIGPIARTVEDVAIVFSRIAGRDPHDATTADSGHEKHYEDFLDVDIKGKKIGVPKEYFSPSLDPRIRALCDAALDRFRTLGAEIVEISLPHSSYALPAYYIIQPCEVSSNLARYDGIRYGLSVNDEEPSGLKTSGLLETYLDTRRHGLGPEVKRRIMLGTHSLSSGYYDAYYLKAQKVRALLKQDFEQAFATVDYIFSPTAPEPAFKIGEKSTDPLKMYLGDIYTVTANLTGVPALSFPIGTVDEGGKALPIGGQLMGKWFDEEGLLALAHAFETQK
;
A
#
# COMPACT_ATOMS: atom_id res chain seq x y z
N MET A 1 -19.06 0.05 -5.24
CA MET A 1 -19.11 1.40 -5.90
C MET A 1 -18.80 1.29 -7.39
N ILE A 2 -17.77 0.59 -7.80
CA ILE A 2 -17.35 0.43 -9.21
C ILE A 2 -18.50 -0.10 -10.07
N ARG A 3 -19.20 -1.19 -9.68
CA ARG A 3 -20.34 -1.74 -10.44
C ARG A 3 -21.46 -0.71 -10.67
N ALA A 4 -21.79 0.08 -9.65
CA ALA A 4 -22.85 1.08 -9.79
C ALA A 4 -22.47 2.21 -10.77
N LEU A 5 -21.19 2.65 -10.75
CA LEU A 5 -20.69 3.63 -11.71
C LEU A 5 -20.62 3.05 -13.14
N HIS A 6 -20.16 1.81 -13.28
CA HIS A 6 -20.15 1.11 -14.56
C HIS A 6 -21.57 0.99 -15.15
N GLU A 7 -22.57 0.63 -14.34
CA GLU A 7 -23.96 0.57 -14.78
C GLU A 7 -24.48 1.95 -15.26
N GLN A 8 -24.11 3.02 -14.54
CA GLN A 8 -24.46 4.39 -14.94
C GLN A 8 -23.82 4.80 -16.27
N LEU A 9 -22.58 4.39 -16.53
CA LEU A 9 -21.92 4.60 -17.82
C LEU A 9 -22.62 3.81 -18.93
N MET A 10 -22.92 2.53 -18.71
CA MET A 10 -23.56 1.65 -19.68
C MET A 10 -24.98 2.08 -20.04
N THR A 11 -25.70 2.64 -19.08
CA THR A 11 -27.08 3.14 -19.30
C THR A 11 -27.13 4.56 -19.86
N GLY A 12 -25.98 5.24 -19.96
CA GLY A 12 -25.88 6.65 -20.35
C GLY A 12 -26.43 7.64 -19.31
N ALA A 13 -26.68 7.17 -18.07
CA ALA A 13 -27.07 8.05 -16.96
C ALA A 13 -25.92 9.00 -16.57
N ARG A 14 -24.67 8.61 -16.85
CA ARG A 14 -23.48 9.43 -16.75
C ARG A 14 -22.55 9.17 -17.93
N THR A 15 -21.63 10.12 -18.21
CA THR A 15 -20.52 9.96 -19.13
C THR A 15 -19.21 9.84 -18.31
N ALA A 16 -18.17 9.24 -18.88
CA ALA A 16 -16.86 9.18 -18.25
C ALA A 16 -16.30 10.60 -18.03
N VAL A 17 -16.52 11.51 -18.96
CA VAL A 17 -16.18 12.93 -18.81
C VAL A 17 -16.87 13.53 -17.59
N SER A 18 -18.18 13.34 -17.43
CA SER A 18 -18.91 13.87 -16.26
C SER A 18 -18.42 13.30 -14.93
N LEU A 19 -18.00 12.02 -14.90
CA LEU A 19 -17.38 11.42 -13.71
C LEU A 19 -16.04 12.08 -13.38
N VAL A 20 -15.17 12.25 -14.36
CA VAL A 20 -13.86 12.93 -14.15
C VAL A 20 -14.06 14.34 -13.61
N GLU A 21 -14.98 15.11 -14.19
CA GLU A 21 -15.29 16.47 -13.72
C GLU A 21 -15.82 16.49 -12.28
N GLU A 22 -16.70 15.55 -11.91
CA GLU A 22 -17.23 15.41 -10.55
C GLU A 22 -16.11 15.10 -9.54
N TYR A 23 -15.23 14.14 -9.84
CA TYR A 23 -14.14 13.77 -8.96
C TYR A 23 -13.10 14.89 -8.83
N PHE A 24 -12.80 15.60 -9.92
CA PHE A 24 -11.94 16.79 -9.82
C PHE A 24 -12.59 17.94 -9.04
N ALA A 25 -13.90 18.07 -9.05
CA ALA A 25 -14.59 19.05 -8.19
C ALA A 25 -14.46 18.70 -6.71
N VAL A 26 -14.40 17.40 -6.35
CA VAL A 26 -14.07 16.96 -4.98
C VAL A 26 -12.62 17.28 -4.67
N ILE A 27 -11.67 16.93 -5.54
CA ILE A 27 -10.24 17.24 -5.36
C ILE A 27 -10.03 18.74 -5.16
N ASP A 28 -10.60 19.59 -6.00
CA ASP A 28 -10.49 21.05 -5.90
C ASP A 28 -10.96 21.60 -4.55
N LYS A 29 -11.90 20.92 -3.90
CA LYS A 29 -12.45 21.30 -2.60
C LYS A 29 -11.63 20.80 -1.42
N THR A 30 -11.05 19.61 -1.52
CA THR A 30 -10.43 18.88 -0.38
C THR A 30 -8.93 18.92 -0.38
N GLU A 31 -8.28 18.94 -1.56
CA GLU A 31 -6.83 18.78 -1.72
C GLU A 31 -6.03 19.93 -1.09
N GLY A 32 -6.61 21.14 -1.02
CA GLY A 32 -5.98 22.27 -0.33
C GLY A 32 -5.76 22.04 1.19
N GLU A 33 -6.50 21.12 1.80
CA GLU A 33 -6.35 20.73 3.20
C GLU A 33 -5.67 19.36 3.33
N LEU A 34 -6.09 18.34 2.56
CA LEU A 34 -5.69 16.95 2.75
C LEU A 34 -4.33 16.61 2.16
N LEU A 35 -3.93 17.27 1.07
CA LEU A 35 -2.61 17.14 0.44
C LEU A 35 -2.30 15.67 0.06
N ALA A 36 -3.25 15.02 -0.59
CA ALA A 36 -3.17 13.61 -0.98
C ALA A 36 -2.36 13.38 -2.26
N PHE A 37 -2.28 14.38 -3.17
CA PHE A 37 -1.63 14.26 -4.47
C PHE A 37 -0.32 15.05 -4.57
N LEU A 38 0.65 14.52 -5.32
CA LEU A 38 1.87 15.23 -5.75
C LEU A 38 1.75 15.74 -7.19
N THR A 39 0.94 15.09 -8.02
CA THR A 39 0.70 15.45 -9.41
C THR A 39 -0.74 15.13 -9.77
N LEU A 40 -1.47 16.08 -10.33
CA LEU A 40 -2.81 15.90 -10.88
C LEU A 40 -2.72 15.77 -12.40
N LEU A 41 -3.55 14.91 -13.01
CA LEU A 41 -3.55 14.56 -14.44
C LEU A 41 -4.91 14.90 -15.05
N ARG A 42 -5.37 16.15 -14.89
CA ARG A 42 -6.71 16.58 -15.28
C ARG A 42 -6.94 16.49 -16.79
N ASP A 43 -5.99 16.98 -17.58
CA ASP A 43 -6.15 17.03 -19.03
C ASP A 43 -6.06 15.63 -19.64
N GLU A 44 -5.13 14.82 -19.17
CA GLU A 44 -4.94 13.42 -19.59
C GLU A 44 -6.17 12.56 -19.21
N ALA A 45 -6.70 12.74 -18.00
CA ALA A 45 -7.89 12.03 -17.54
C ALA A 45 -9.15 12.42 -18.36
N LEU A 46 -9.30 13.68 -18.72
CA LEU A 46 -10.41 14.14 -19.58
C LEU A 46 -10.26 13.65 -21.02
N GLU A 47 -9.04 13.57 -21.55
CA GLU A 47 -8.80 13.01 -22.88
C GLU A 47 -9.18 11.53 -22.93
N GLU A 48 -8.70 10.73 -21.98
CA GLU A 48 -9.04 9.31 -21.89
C GLU A 48 -10.54 9.09 -21.63
N ALA A 49 -11.19 9.95 -20.81
CA ALA A 49 -12.62 9.88 -20.56
C ALA A 49 -13.44 10.11 -21.84
N ARG A 50 -13.02 11.04 -22.72
CA ARG A 50 -13.66 11.23 -24.03
C ARG A 50 -13.51 9.99 -24.93
N ALA A 51 -12.35 9.33 -24.88
CA ALA A 51 -12.12 8.08 -25.60
C ALA A 51 -13.06 6.97 -25.08
N VAL A 52 -13.22 6.84 -23.76
CA VAL A 52 -14.17 5.90 -23.13
C VAL A 52 -15.61 6.20 -23.57
N ASP A 53 -16.05 7.46 -23.52
CA ASP A 53 -17.40 7.84 -23.95
C ASP A 53 -17.65 7.48 -25.45
N ALA A 54 -16.63 7.62 -26.31
CA ALA A 54 -16.70 7.20 -27.70
C ALA A 54 -16.76 5.67 -27.87
N LEU A 55 -16.08 4.87 -27.03
CA LEU A 55 -16.21 3.40 -27.01
C LEU A 55 -17.64 2.97 -26.65
N ILE A 56 -18.19 3.56 -25.59
CA ILE A 56 -19.57 3.29 -25.15
C ILE A 56 -20.58 3.66 -26.23
N ALA A 57 -20.44 4.83 -26.88
CA ALA A 57 -21.31 5.29 -27.95
C ALA A 57 -21.29 4.36 -29.16
N ARG A 58 -20.21 3.63 -29.43
CA ARG A 58 -20.13 2.60 -30.48
C ARG A 58 -20.73 1.26 -30.08
N GLY A 59 -21.18 1.12 -28.82
CA GLY A 59 -21.74 -0.13 -28.28
C GLY A 59 -20.67 -1.20 -28.00
N GLU A 60 -19.42 -0.80 -27.83
CA GLU A 60 -18.35 -1.74 -27.47
C GLU A 60 -18.54 -2.28 -26.05
N LYS A 61 -18.20 -3.56 -25.85
CA LYS A 61 -18.20 -4.15 -24.51
C LYS A 61 -17.03 -3.58 -23.71
N ILE A 62 -17.33 -2.97 -22.57
CA ILE A 62 -16.32 -2.40 -21.68
C ILE A 62 -16.13 -3.25 -20.41
N ASP A 63 -14.96 -3.15 -19.82
CA ASP A 63 -14.62 -3.77 -18.52
C ASP A 63 -15.28 -3.00 -17.37
N LEU A 64 -15.46 -3.66 -16.21
CA LEU A 64 -16.01 -3.01 -15.00
C LEU A 64 -15.20 -1.77 -14.58
N LEU A 65 -13.90 -1.74 -14.86
CA LEU A 65 -13.02 -0.64 -14.47
C LEU A 65 -12.88 0.45 -15.55
N THR A 66 -13.44 0.22 -16.75
CA THR A 66 -13.41 1.20 -17.84
C THR A 66 -14.09 2.50 -17.43
N GLY A 67 -13.37 3.63 -17.54
CA GLY A 67 -13.91 4.95 -17.22
C GLY A 67 -14.03 5.24 -15.72
N ILE A 68 -13.53 4.38 -14.85
CA ILE A 68 -13.61 4.55 -13.40
C ILE A 68 -12.38 5.28 -12.86
N PRO A 69 -12.57 6.44 -12.19
CA PRO A 69 -11.48 7.27 -11.67
C PRO A 69 -10.65 6.63 -10.57
N GLY A 70 -9.34 6.61 -10.73
CA GLY A 70 -8.38 6.09 -9.75
C GLY A 70 -7.11 6.91 -9.65
N ALA A 71 -6.20 6.48 -8.77
CA ALA A 71 -4.90 7.12 -8.57
C ALA A 71 -3.77 6.11 -8.34
N LEU A 72 -2.55 6.55 -8.59
CA LEU A 72 -1.34 5.75 -8.46
C LEU A 72 -0.41 6.36 -7.41
N LYS A 73 0.09 5.55 -6.47
CA LYS A 73 1.17 5.98 -5.57
C LYS A 73 2.37 6.47 -6.37
N ASP A 74 3.03 7.50 -5.91
CA ASP A 74 4.05 8.21 -6.70
C ASP A 74 5.31 7.39 -7.01
N ASN A 75 5.49 6.24 -6.40
CA ASN A 75 6.55 5.28 -6.74
C ASN A 75 6.17 4.27 -7.83
N ILE A 76 4.97 4.32 -8.40
CA ILE A 76 4.51 3.50 -9.53
C ILE A 76 4.65 4.33 -10.81
N LEU A 77 5.41 3.84 -11.79
CA LEU A 77 5.72 4.57 -13.01
C LEU A 77 4.50 4.64 -13.95
N LEU A 78 4.22 5.84 -14.42
CA LEU A 78 3.29 6.15 -15.51
C LEU A 78 4.05 6.93 -16.57
N SER A 79 4.18 6.38 -17.76
CA SER A 79 4.98 6.94 -18.86
C SER A 79 4.62 8.39 -19.17
N GLY A 80 5.64 9.23 -19.34
CA GLY A 80 5.48 10.65 -19.60
C GLY A 80 5.13 11.51 -18.36
N VAL A 81 4.89 10.90 -17.20
CA VAL A 81 4.49 11.59 -15.98
C VAL A 81 5.62 11.62 -14.96
N ARG A 82 5.70 12.73 -14.23
CA ARG A 82 6.62 12.92 -13.11
C ARG A 82 6.42 11.83 -12.04
N ALA A 83 7.51 11.22 -11.60
CA ALA A 83 7.50 10.15 -10.60
C ALA A 83 8.69 10.36 -9.64
N THR A 84 8.40 10.86 -8.44
CA THR A 84 9.42 11.31 -7.50
C THR A 84 9.67 10.36 -6.34
N SER A 85 8.77 9.40 -6.10
CA SER A 85 8.75 8.62 -4.85
C SER A 85 8.80 9.52 -3.61
N ALA A 86 8.17 10.70 -3.69
CA ALA A 86 8.16 11.77 -2.70
C ALA A 86 9.55 12.25 -2.26
N SER A 87 10.57 12.15 -3.12
CA SER A 87 11.96 12.54 -2.87
C SER A 87 12.44 13.65 -3.79
N ARG A 88 13.21 14.59 -3.25
CA ARG A 88 13.85 15.65 -4.05
C ARG A 88 14.88 15.11 -5.03
N VAL A 89 15.50 13.98 -4.75
CA VAL A 89 16.48 13.37 -5.66
C VAL A 89 15.90 13.01 -7.02
N LEU A 90 14.56 12.81 -7.09
CA LEU A 90 13.81 12.51 -8.32
C LEU A 90 12.87 13.64 -8.75
N ASP A 91 13.09 14.87 -8.28
CA ASP A 91 12.17 16.00 -8.52
C ASP A 91 11.88 16.26 -10.01
N ASN A 92 12.88 16.11 -10.85
CA ASN A 92 12.79 16.31 -12.30
C ASN A 92 12.65 14.99 -13.11
N TYR A 93 12.42 13.85 -12.43
CA TYR A 93 12.35 12.58 -13.13
C TYR A 93 10.99 12.36 -13.76
N ILE A 94 10.98 12.19 -15.08
CA ILE A 94 9.80 11.80 -15.87
C ILE A 94 9.94 10.32 -16.22
N ALA A 95 8.92 9.52 -15.93
CA ALA A 95 8.93 8.08 -16.17
C ALA A 95 9.00 7.77 -17.68
N PRO A 96 9.99 7.00 -18.16
CA PRO A 96 10.14 6.71 -19.59
C PRO A 96 9.29 5.53 -20.08
N TYR A 97 8.63 4.81 -19.17
CA TYR A 97 7.79 3.64 -19.46
C TYR A 97 6.73 3.45 -18.38
N ASP A 98 5.70 2.67 -18.70
CA ASP A 98 4.65 2.30 -17.75
C ASP A 98 5.10 1.12 -16.86
N ALA A 99 4.65 1.11 -15.61
CA ALA A 99 4.67 -0.12 -14.82
C ALA A 99 3.69 -1.14 -15.40
N THR A 100 3.97 -2.44 -15.27
CA THR A 100 3.07 -3.51 -15.76
C THR A 100 1.65 -3.36 -15.26
N VAL A 101 1.45 -2.96 -13.99
CA VAL A 101 0.12 -2.70 -13.45
C VAL A 101 -0.58 -1.55 -14.17
N VAL A 102 0.17 -0.55 -14.62
CA VAL A 102 -0.34 0.59 -15.39
C VAL A 102 -0.71 0.16 -16.81
N GLU A 103 0.13 -0.62 -17.49
CA GLU A 103 -0.18 -1.18 -18.81
C GLU A 103 -1.49 -1.98 -18.77
N LYS A 104 -1.65 -2.85 -17.76
CA LYS A 104 -2.87 -3.66 -17.59
C LYS A 104 -4.10 -2.78 -17.32
N LEU A 105 -3.99 -1.73 -16.51
CA LEU A 105 -5.09 -0.81 -16.24
C LEU A 105 -5.44 0.07 -17.43
N LYS A 106 -4.44 0.51 -18.22
CA LYS A 106 -4.67 1.19 -19.49
C LYS A 106 -5.38 0.30 -20.51
N ALA A 107 -5.06 -0.99 -20.54
CA ALA A 107 -5.70 -1.95 -21.45
C ALA A 107 -7.21 -2.11 -21.20
N VAL A 108 -7.68 -1.77 -20.01
CA VAL A 108 -9.12 -1.73 -19.66
C VAL A 108 -9.67 -0.31 -19.56
N HIS A 109 -8.93 0.70 -20.03
CA HIS A 109 -9.31 2.11 -20.00
C HIS A 109 -9.70 2.64 -18.62
N ALA A 110 -8.98 2.22 -17.57
CA ALA A 110 -9.10 2.81 -16.24
C ALA A 110 -8.53 4.24 -16.24
N LEU A 111 -9.17 5.16 -15.54
CA LEU A 111 -8.76 6.57 -15.52
C LEU A 111 -7.82 6.87 -14.36
N PHE A 112 -6.75 7.64 -14.63
CA PHE A 112 -5.80 8.08 -13.62
C PHE A 112 -5.95 9.57 -13.37
N LEU A 113 -6.41 9.95 -12.17
CA LEU A 113 -6.58 11.37 -11.80
C LEU A 113 -5.28 12.00 -11.28
N GLY A 114 -4.30 11.18 -10.86
CA GLY A 114 -3.04 11.70 -10.38
C GLY A 114 -2.13 10.69 -9.71
N LYS A 115 -0.98 11.23 -9.22
CA LYS A 115 0.04 10.53 -8.46
C LYS A 115 -0.06 10.95 -7.00
N THR A 116 -0.29 9.99 -6.11
CA THR A 116 -0.55 10.27 -4.69
C THR A 116 0.72 10.39 -3.87
N ASN A 117 0.68 11.26 -2.86
CA ASN A 117 1.76 11.47 -1.92
C ASN A 117 2.06 10.21 -1.08
N MET A 118 3.27 10.13 -0.57
CA MET A 118 3.78 8.98 0.17
C MET A 118 4.93 9.37 1.08
N ASP A 119 5.33 8.52 2.00
CA ASP A 119 6.63 8.64 2.65
C ASP A 119 7.76 8.49 1.63
N GLU A 120 8.84 9.28 1.77
CA GLU A 120 9.97 9.28 0.85
C GLU A 120 10.55 7.88 0.63
N PHE A 121 10.59 7.41 -0.63
CA PHE A 121 10.99 6.06 -1.05
C PHE A 121 10.26 4.92 -0.31
N ALA A 122 9.02 5.14 0.11
CA ALA A 122 8.25 4.21 0.92
C ALA A 122 8.94 3.85 2.26
N LEU A 123 9.66 4.82 2.87
CA LEU A 123 10.38 4.68 4.13
C LEU A 123 9.73 5.56 5.21
N GLY A 124 8.86 4.96 5.99
CA GLY A 124 8.06 5.61 7.03
C GLY A 124 6.85 4.76 7.37
N SER A 125 5.91 5.34 8.12
CA SER A 125 4.63 4.75 8.49
C SER A 125 3.55 5.83 8.74
N SER A 126 3.73 7.05 8.21
CA SER A 126 2.84 8.17 8.54
C SER A 126 2.59 9.16 7.40
N THR A 127 3.36 9.07 6.30
CA THR A 127 3.37 10.03 5.17
C THR A 127 3.85 11.44 5.58
N GLU A 128 4.58 11.53 6.72
CA GLU A 128 5.23 12.76 7.17
C GLU A 128 6.62 12.97 6.58
N SER A 129 7.28 11.89 6.07
CA SER A 129 8.63 11.97 5.53
C SER A 129 8.69 12.41 4.07
N SER A 130 7.55 12.69 3.42
CA SER A 130 7.51 13.28 2.08
C SER A 130 8.33 14.56 2.00
N ALA A 131 9.14 14.70 0.95
CA ALA A 131 9.93 15.90 0.72
C ALA A 131 9.10 17.11 0.24
N TYR A 132 7.80 16.91 -0.02
CA TYR A 132 6.93 17.94 -0.61
C TYR A 132 5.89 18.46 0.37
N GLN A 133 5.14 17.58 1.01
CA GLN A 133 4.00 17.96 1.86
C GLN A 133 3.61 16.83 2.82
N VAL A 134 2.93 17.18 3.90
CA VAL A 134 2.39 16.21 4.87
C VAL A 134 0.92 15.97 4.56
N THR A 135 0.59 14.77 4.11
CA THR A 135 -0.80 14.35 3.89
C THR A 135 -1.53 14.21 5.23
N LYS A 136 -2.77 14.67 5.29
CA LYS A 136 -3.58 14.68 6.50
C LYS A 136 -4.70 13.65 6.45
N ASN A 137 -5.07 13.13 7.63
CA ASN A 137 -6.16 12.16 7.75
C ASN A 137 -7.51 12.85 7.50
N PRO A 138 -8.39 12.31 6.63
CA PRO A 138 -9.66 12.95 6.30
C PRO A 138 -10.68 12.97 7.45
N VAL A 139 -10.52 12.09 8.47
CA VAL A 139 -11.39 12.06 9.66
C VAL A 139 -10.98 13.13 10.67
N ASP A 140 -9.67 13.36 10.81
CA ASP A 140 -9.09 14.39 11.66
C ASP A 140 -7.80 14.93 11.03
N PRO A 141 -7.83 16.12 10.37
CA PRO A 141 -6.67 16.71 9.71
C PRO A 141 -5.48 17.06 10.62
N THR A 142 -5.62 16.92 11.94
CA THR A 142 -4.51 17.05 12.88
C THR A 142 -3.70 15.75 13.03
N ARG A 143 -4.15 14.66 12.39
CA ARG A 143 -3.58 13.32 12.52
C ARG A 143 -3.00 12.84 11.19
N VAL A 144 -2.09 11.86 11.32
CA VAL A 144 -1.50 11.18 10.18
C VAL A 144 -2.51 10.25 9.49
N PRO A 145 -2.43 10.08 8.16
CA PRO A 145 -3.24 9.09 7.46
C PRO A 145 -2.68 7.66 7.56
N GLY A 146 -1.54 7.50 8.23
CA GLY A 146 -0.70 6.32 8.12
C GLY A 146 0.20 6.36 6.88
N GLY A 147 0.96 5.32 6.67
CA GLY A 147 1.93 5.26 5.56
C GLY A 147 2.42 3.83 5.28
N THR A 148 3.15 3.74 4.21
CA THR A 148 3.67 4.81 3.36
C THR A 148 2.73 5.22 2.21
N SER A 149 1.58 4.54 1.98
CA SER A 149 0.60 4.87 0.94
C SER A 149 -0.51 5.79 1.48
N GLY A 150 -0.16 6.79 2.33
CA GLY A 150 -1.13 7.66 2.99
C GLY A 150 -1.94 8.48 2.00
N GLY A 151 -1.32 9.07 0.97
CA GLY A 151 -2.02 9.80 -0.07
C GLY A 151 -3.05 8.94 -0.81
N SER A 152 -2.71 7.67 -1.13
CA SER A 152 -3.64 6.74 -1.77
C SER A 152 -4.84 6.41 -0.88
N ALA A 153 -4.63 6.18 0.41
CA ALA A 153 -5.71 5.91 1.35
C ALA A 153 -6.61 7.13 1.58
N VAL A 154 -6.00 8.33 1.68
CA VAL A 154 -6.74 9.59 1.82
C VAL A 154 -7.58 9.87 0.59
N ALA A 155 -7.02 9.77 -0.61
CA ALA A 155 -7.75 10.03 -1.85
C ALA A 155 -9.01 9.14 -2.00
N VAL A 156 -8.93 7.87 -1.57
CA VAL A 156 -10.09 6.96 -1.53
C VAL A 156 -11.06 7.34 -0.42
N ALA A 157 -10.57 7.60 0.80
CA ALA A 157 -11.42 7.88 1.96
C ALA A 157 -12.17 9.21 1.83
N SER A 158 -11.54 10.24 1.27
CA SER A 158 -12.15 11.55 1.02
C SER A 158 -13.13 11.55 -0.17
N GLY A 159 -13.05 10.55 -1.04
CA GLY A 159 -13.86 10.47 -2.27
C GLY A 159 -13.26 11.22 -3.45
N GLU A 160 -11.98 11.53 -3.40
CA GLU A 160 -11.24 12.12 -4.52
C GLU A 160 -11.01 11.13 -5.66
N VAL A 161 -11.03 9.82 -5.35
CA VAL A 161 -11.02 8.73 -6.33
C VAL A 161 -11.86 7.56 -5.83
N VAL A 162 -12.20 6.66 -6.75
CA VAL A 162 -12.94 5.41 -6.44
C VAL A 162 -11.99 4.35 -5.88
N TRP A 163 -10.80 4.27 -6.45
CA TRP A 163 -9.75 3.31 -6.10
C TRP A 163 -8.36 3.95 -6.21
N ALA A 164 -7.39 3.37 -5.52
CA ALA A 164 -5.99 3.74 -5.69
C ALA A 164 -5.08 2.53 -5.63
N LEU A 165 -3.90 2.60 -6.27
CA LEU A 165 -2.83 1.67 -6.02
C LEU A 165 -1.88 2.22 -4.97
N GLY A 166 -1.47 1.33 -4.07
CA GLY A 166 -0.39 1.54 -3.12
C GLY A 166 0.74 0.54 -3.31
N SER A 167 1.76 0.64 -2.46
CA SER A 167 2.80 -0.39 -2.31
C SER A 167 2.98 -0.73 -0.84
N ASP A 168 3.22 -2.01 -0.53
CA ASP A 168 3.31 -2.53 0.83
C ASP A 168 4.59 -3.34 0.99
N THR A 169 5.48 -2.86 1.84
CA THR A 169 6.77 -3.47 2.16
C THR A 169 6.78 -4.01 3.59
N GLY A 170 6.02 -3.37 4.50
CA GLY A 170 5.92 -3.72 5.91
C GLY A 170 4.54 -3.43 6.52
N GLY A 171 3.53 -3.08 5.68
CA GLY A 171 2.21 -2.65 6.10
C GLY A 171 1.69 -1.43 5.34
N SER A 172 2.47 -0.95 4.37
CA SER A 172 2.27 0.37 3.75
C SER A 172 1.03 0.54 2.87
N ILE A 173 0.21 -0.48 2.66
CA ILE A 173 -1.17 -0.42 2.15
C ILE A 173 -2.15 -0.56 3.31
N ARG A 174 -1.93 -1.57 4.15
CA ARG A 174 -2.86 -2.02 5.19
C ARG A 174 -3.00 -1.03 6.34
N GLN A 175 -1.88 -0.48 6.83
CA GLN A 175 -1.91 0.48 7.93
C GLN A 175 -2.61 1.79 7.53
N PRO A 176 -2.29 2.46 6.41
CA PRO A 176 -3.04 3.66 6.02
C PRO A 176 -4.49 3.35 5.68
N ALA A 177 -4.82 2.17 5.14
CA ALA A 177 -6.21 1.75 4.97
C ALA A 177 -6.94 1.66 6.32
N ALA A 178 -6.30 1.11 7.37
CA ALA A 178 -6.86 1.04 8.72
C ALA A 178 -7.08 2.43 9.32
N PHE A 179 -6.14 3.36 9.17
CA PHE A 179 -6.22 4.70 9.74
C PHE A 179 -7.20 5.62 9.02
N CYS A 180 -7.46 5.36 7.74
CA CYS A 180 -8.41 6.13 6.93
C CYS A 180 -9.80 5.46 6.81
N GLY A 181 -9.99 4.25 7.36
CA GLY A 181 -11.27 3.56 7.35
C GLY A 181 -11.67 3.00 5.98
N VAL A 182 -10.71 2.56 5.18
CA VAL A 182 -10.90 1.93 3.87
C VAL A 182 -10.33 0.52 3.84
N VAL A 183 -10.53 -0.19 2.74
CA VAL A 183 -10.04 -1.56 2.54
C VAL A 183 -8.73 -1.50 1.75
N GLY A 184 -7.71 -2.25 2.20
CA GLY A 184 -6.43 -2.32 1.52
C GLY A 184 -5.89 -3.75 1.46
N LEU A 185 -5.58 -4.24 0.26
CA LEU A 185 -5.05 -5.58 0.02
C LEU A 185 -3.55 -5.54 -0.31
N LYS A 186 -2.76 -6.25 0.49
CA LYS A 186 -1.42 -6.70 0.12
C LYS A 186 -1.51 -8.13 -0.43
N PRO A 187 -1.37 -8.34 -1.74
CA PRO A 187 -1.38 -9.69 -2.31
C PRO A 187 -0.22 -10.56 -1.83
N THR A 188 -0.25 -11.84 -2.14
CA THR A 188 0.90 -12.74 -2.03
C THR A 188 2.09 -12.16 -2.78
N TYR A 189 3.29 -12.25 -2.20
CA TYR A 189 4.51 -11.83 -2.90
C TYR A 189 4.66 -12.55 -4.24
N GLY A 190 4.83 -11.77 -5.30
CA GLY A 190 4.88 -12.28 -6.67
C GLY A 190 3.51 -12.50 -7.34
N ARG A 191 2.39 -12.11 -6.71
CA ARG A 191 1.07 -12.16 -7.34
C ARG A 191 0.82 -11.01 -8.30
N VAL A 192 1.43 -9.86 -8.04
CA VAL A 192 1.40 -8.65 -8.87
C VAL A 192 2.83 -8.27 -9.23
N SER A 193 3.08 -7.93 -10.48
CA SER A 193 4.39 -7.52 -10.97
C SER A 193 4.88 -6.26 -10.25
N ARG A 194 6.19 -6.21 -10.00
CA ARG A 194 6.91 -5.05 -9.48
C ARG A 194 7.68 -4.30 -10.58
N TYR A 195 7.55 -4.72 -11.86
CA TYR A 195 8.17 -3.97 -12.96
C TYR A 195 7.54 -2.58 -13.05
N GLY A 196 8.39 -1.56 -13.03
CA GLY A 196 7.97 -0.15 -12.96
C GLY A 196 7.56 0.34 -11.56
N LEU A 197 7.75 -0.47 -10.51
CA LEU A 197 7.73 -0.01 -9.12
C LEU A 197 9.14 0.43 -8.72
N MET A 198 9.31 1.65 -8.20
CA MET A 198 10.59 2.09 -7.63
C MET A 198 10.92 1.24 -6.41
N ALA A 199 12.00 0.44 -6.53
CA ALA A 199 12.34 -0.56 -5.54
C ALA A 199 12.82 0.06 -4.21
N GLY A 200 12.14 -0.28 -3.13
CA GLY A 200 12.59 -0.07 -1.77
C GLY A 200 13.31 -1.31 -1.24
N ALA A 201 12.57 -2.38 -0.93
CA ALA A 201 13.10 -3.67 -0.50
C ALA A 201 12.57 -4.78 -1.42
N SER A 202 13.37 -5.20 -2.38
CA SER A 202 12.97 -6.05 -3.52
C SER A 202 12.38 -7.40 -3.12
N SER A 203 12.74 -7.94 -1.94
CA SER A 203 12.19 -9.22 -1.45
C SER A 203 10.90 -9.07 -0.63
N LEU A 204 10.41 -7.84 -0.45
CA LEU A 204 9.26 -7.51 0.40
C LEU A 204 8.20 -6.67 -0.31
N ASP A 205 8.61 -5.79 -1.24
CA ASP A 205 7.72 -4.85 -1.92
C ASP A 205 6.61 -5.56 -2.70
N GLN A 206 5.37 -5.09 -2.56
CA GLN A 206 4.22 -5.58 -3.32
C GLN A 206 3.26 -4.43 -3.63
N ILE A 207 2.81 -4.31 -4.89
CA ILE A 207 1.72 -3.40 -5.27
C ILE A 207 0.38 -4.06 -4.91
N GLY A 208 -0.58 -3.24 -4.46
CA GLY A 208 -1.94 -3.68 -4.21
C GLY A 208 -2.95 -2.54 -4.18
N PRO A 209 -4.25 -2.87 -4.30
CA PRO A 209 -5.33 -1.90 -4.36
C PRO A 209 -5.78 -1.42 -2.97
N ILE A 210 -6.30 -0.20 -2.96
CA ILE A 210 -7.04 0.43 -1.87
C ILE A 210 -8.38 0.91 -2.44
N ALA A 211 -9.49 0.57 -1.79
CA ALA A 211 -10.82 1.04 -2.16
C ALA A 211 -11.75 1.09 -0.92
N ARG A 212 -12.97 1.59 -1.08
CA ARG A 212 -13.91 1.69 0.04
C ARG A 212 -14.55 0.37 0.45
N THR A 213 -14.65 -0.59 -0.48
CA THR A 213 -15.28 -1.90 -0.27
C THR A 213 -14.38 -3.04 -0.70
N VAL A 214 -14.61 -4.21 -0.14
CA VAL A 214 -13.91 -5.44 -0.52
C VAL A 214 -14.17 -5.80 -1.99
N GLU A 215 -15.39 -5.59 -2.49
CA GLU A 215 -15.73 -5.83 -3.88
C GLU A 215 -14.91 -4.93 -4.82
N ASP A 216 -14.83 -3.63 -4.52
CA ASP A 216 -14.05 -2.70 -5.34
C ASP A 216 -12.54 -3.07 -5.35
N VAL A 217 -12.01 -3.50 -4.19
CA VAL A 217 -10.64 -4.04 -4.09
C VAL A 217 -10.46 -5.29 -4.97
N ALA A 218 -11.42 -6.21 -4.96
CA ALA A 218 -11.40 -7.43 -5.77
C ALA A 218 -11.40 -7.10 -7.27
N ILE A 219 -12.25 -6.15 -7.71
CA ILE A 219 -12.33 -5.69 -9.10
C ILE A 219 -10.98 -5.14 -9.56
N VAL A 220 -10.37 -4.22 -8.80
CA VAL A 220 -9.07 -3.63 -9.16
C VAL A 220 -7.96 -4.69 -9.14
N PHE A 221 -7.95 -5.56 -8.12
CA PHE A 221 -6.97 -6.63 -7.99
C PHE A 221 -6.99 -7.60 -9.17
N SER A 222 -8.17 -7.95 -9.66
CA SER A 222 -8.37 -8.83 -10.84
C SER A 222 -7.64 -8.30 -12.09
N ARG A 223 -7.54 -6.97 -12.24
CA ARG A 223 -6.93 -6.35 -13.43
C ARG A 223 -5.42 -6.19 -13.32
N ILE A 224 -4.85 -6.23 -12.10
CA ILE A 224 -3.41 -6.04 -11.91
C ILE A 224 -2.65 -7.34 -11.60
N ALA A 225 -3.35 -8.39 -11.15
CA ALA A 225 -2.76 -9.68 -10.82
C ALA A 225 -2.25 -10.44 -12.07
N GLY A 226 -1.33 -11.39 -11.85
CA GLY A 226 -0.87 -12.34 -12.86
C GLY A 226 0.62 -12.26 -13.16
N ARG A 227 1.06 -13.18 -14.03
CA ARG A 227 2.45 -13.32 -14.44
C ARG A 227 2.91 -12.16 -15.32
N ASP A 228 4.19 -11.79 -15.15
CA ASP A 228 4.86 -10.80 -15.98
C ASP A 228 6.25 -11.30 -16.40
N PRO A 229 6.58 -11.32 -17.71
CA PRO A 229 7.91 -11.69 -18.18
C PRO A 229 9.01 -10.69 -17.74
N HIS A 230 8.65 -9.46 -17.39
CA HIS A 230 9.60 -8.44 -16.92
C HIS A 230 9.93 -8.56 -15.42
N ASP A 231 9.16 -9.36 -14.66
CA ASP A 231 9.42 -9.64 -13.25
C ASP A 231 9.50 -11.14 -12.98
N ALA A 232 10.70 -11.66 -12.90
CA ALA A 232 10.97 -13.08 -12.65
C ALA A 232 10.44 -13.59 -11.29
N THR A 233 10.03 -12.72 -10.39
CA THR A 233 9.43 -13.10 -9.10
C THR A 233 7.93 -13.34 -9.20
N THR A 234 7.29 -12.99 -10.32
CA THR A 234 5.86 -13.26 -10.50
C THR A 234 5.59 -14.75 -10.66
N ALA A 235 4.63 -15.24 -9.86
CA ALA A 235 4.24 -16.64 -9.89
C ALA A 235 3.28 -16.94 -11.05
N ASP A 236 3.46 -18.09 -11.67
CA ASP A 236 2.48 -18.64 -12.60
C ASP A 236 1.38 -19.33 -11.77
N SER A 237 0.28 -18.64 -11.59
CA SER A 237 -0.85 -19.10 -10.79
C SER A 237 -2.02 -19.62 -11.63
N GLY A 238 -1.75 -19.91 -12.91
CA GLY A 238 -2.77 -20.34 -13.86
C GLY A 238 -3.54 -19.15 -14.47
N HIS A 239 -4.79 -19.37 -14.88
CA HIS A 239 -5.59 -18.41 -15.62
C HIS A 239 -5.84 -17.11 -14.83
N GLU A 240 -5.99 -15.99 -15.55
CA GLU A 240 -6.50 -14.74 -15.02
C GLU A 240 -7.85 -14.98 -14.36
N LYS A 241 -8.00 -14.55 -13.10
CA LYS A 241 -9.21 -14.72 -12.32
C LYS A 241 -9.93 -13.39 -12.17
N HIS A 242 -11.25 -13.42 -12.25
CA HIS A 242 -12.13 -12.34 -11.82
C HIS A 242 -12.50 -12.58 -10.36
N TYR A 243 -11.70 -12.04 -9.42
CA TYR A 243 -11.88 -12.27 -7.98
C TYR A 243 -13.23 -11.76 -7.47
N GLU A 244 -13.79 -10.76 -8.11
CA GLU A 244 -15.13 -10.21 -7.83
C GLU A 244 -16.27 -11.20 -8.08
N ASP A 245 -16.05 -12.28 -8.83
CA ASP A 245 -17.05 -13.30 -9.10
C ASP A 245 -17.09 -14.40 -8.01
N PHE A 246 -16.14 -14.39 -7.09
CA PHE A 246 -15.99 -15.40 -6.03
C PHE A 246 -16.25 -14.85 -4.62
N LEU A 247 -16.90 -13.69 -4.49
CA LEU A 247 -17.10 -13.03 -3.20
C LEU A 247 -18.27 -13.63 -2.40
N ASP A 248 -19.31 -14.10 -3.10
CA ASP A 248 -20.54 -14.65 -2.48
C ASP A 248 -20.36 -16.13 -2.13
N VAL A 249 -19.50 -16.42 -1.14
CA VAL A 249 -19.23 -17.78 -0.67
C VAL A 249 -19.71 -17.95 0.76
N ASP A 250 -20.24 -19.12 1.08
CA ASP A 250 -20.54 -19.51 2.46
C ASP A 250 -19.23 -19.70 3.24
N ILE A 251 -19.06 -18.95 4.31
CA ILE A 251 -17.89 -19.02 5.18
C ILE A 251 -18.06 -19.99 6.36
N LYS A 252 -19.20 -20.68 6.41
CA LYS A 252 -19.51 -21.64 7.46
C LYS A 252 -18.44 -22.74 7.56
N GLY A 253 -17.97 -22.99 8.78
CA GLY A 253 -16.93 -23.98 9.06
C GLY A 253 -15.51 -23.54 8.69
N LYS A 254 -15.31 -22.34 8.12
CA LYS A 254 -13.96 -21.78 7.94
C LYS A 254 -13.33 -21.50 9.29
N LYS A 255 -12.07 -21.85 9.46
CA LYS A 255 -11.32 -21.68 10.70
C LYS A 255 -10.47 -20.42 10.64
N ILE A 256 -10.71 -19.51 11.59
CA ILE A 256 -9.94 -18.27 11.75
C ILE A 256 -9.05 -18.41 12.99
N GLY A 257 -7.74 -18.44 12.76
CA GLY A 257 -6.72 -18.49 13.81
C GLY A 257 -6.50 -17.13 14.44
N VAL A 258 -6.42 -17.07 15.76
CA VAL A 258 -6.13 -15.85 16.53
C VAL A 258 -4.82 -16.08 17.27
N PRO A 259 -3.70 -15.46 16.81
CA PRO A 259 -2.41 -15.63 17.46
C PRO A 259 -2.41 -14.99 18.85
N LYS A 260 -2.16 -15.75 19.90
CA LYS A 260 -2.11 -15.23 21.28
C LYS A 260 -1.06 -14.13 21.47
N GLU A 261 0.01 -14.17 20.68
CA GLU A 261 1.09 -13.19 20.71
C GLU A 261 0.66 -11.78 20.26
N TYR A 262 -0.36 -11.69 19.38
CA TYR A 262 -0.88 -10.42 18.87
C TYR A 262 -1.95 -9.79 19.77
N PHE A 263 -2.49 -10.58 20.71
CA PHE A 263 -3.51 -10.15 21.65
C PHE A 263 -2.98 -10.06 23.09
N SER A 264 -1.74 -9.60 23.22
CA SER A 264 -1.08 -9.39 24.50
C SER A 264 -1.74 -8.28 25.35
N PRO A 265 -1.49 -8.22 26.66
CA PRO A 265 -2.02 -7.16 27.53
C PRO A 265 -1.60 -5.73 27.15
N SER A 266 -0.60 -5.56 26.27
CA SER A 266 -0.13 -4.25 25.79
C SER A 266 -0.95 -3.69 24.62
N LEU A 267 -1.85 -4.46 24.02
CA LEU A 267 -2.77 -3.97 23.01
C LEU A 267 -3.79 -3.01 23.66
N ASP A 268 -4.04 -1.86 23.00
CA ASP A 268 -5.08 -0.92 23.45
C ASP A 268 -6.40 -1.65 23.72
N PRO A 269 -6.97 -1.57 24.94
CA PRO A 269 -8.17 -2.31 25.30
C PRO A 269 -9.40 -1.96 24.43
N ARG A 270 -9.44 -0.76 23.85
CA ARG A 270 -10.52 -0.34 22.94
C ARG A 270 -10.39 -1.07 21.58
N ILE A 271 -9.16 -1.19 21.07
CA ILE A 271 -8.88 -1.98 19.85
C ILE A 271 -9.15 -3.46 20.12
N ARG A 272 -8.73 -3.96 21.29
CA ARG A 272 -9.02 -5.33 21.70
C ARG A 272 -10.53 -5.61 21.66
N ALA A 273 -11.35 -4.75 22.24
CA ALA A 273 -12.80 -4.89 22.24
C ALA A 273 -13.42 -4.92 20.83
N LEU A 274 -12.91 -4.09 19.91
CA LEU A 274 -13.35 -4.08 18.51
C LEU A 274 -12.93 -5.39 17.79
N CYS A 275 -11.73 -5.89 18.05
CA CYS A 275 -11.30 -7.19 17.51
C CYS A 275 -12.16 -8.34 18.04
N ASP A 276 -12.46 -8.36 19.34
CA ASP A 276 -13.32 -9.38 19.95
C ASP A 276 -14.74 -9.33 19.33
N ALA A 277 -15.32 -8.14 19.13
CA ALA A 277 -16.59 -7.96 18.44
C ALA A 277 -16.55 -8.43 16.98
N ALA A 278 -15.45 -8.17 16.27
CA ALA A 278 -15.26 -8.66 14.89
C ALA A 278 -15.20 -10.20 14.86
N LEU A 279 -14.51 -10.84 15.81
CA LEU A 279 -14.45 -12.29 15.93
C LEU A 279 -15.81 -12.88 16.27
N ASP A 280 -16.61 -12.22 17.12
CA ASP A 280 -17.99 -12.65 17.42
C ASP A 280 -18.89 -12.55 16.19
N ARG A 281 -18.70 -11.53 15.36
CA ARG A 281 -19.39 -11.41 14.06
C ARG A 281 -19.03 -12.57 13.13
N PHE A 282 -17.76 -12.94 13.01
CA PHE A 282 -17.34 -14.11 12.22
C PHE A 282 -17.98 -15.41 12.75
N ARG A 283 -18.09 -15.59 14.09
CA ARG A 283 -18.82 -16.73 14.68
C ARG A 283 -20.30 -16.75 14.29
N THR A 284 -20.94 -15.59 14.31
CA THR A 284 -22.34 -15.45 13.89
C THR A 284 -22.53 -15.83 12.43
N LEU A 285 -21.56 -15.52 11.58
CA LEU A 285 -21.53 -15.93 10.17
C LEU A 285 -21.12 -17.40 9.96
N GLY A 286 -20.88 -18.15 11.03
CA GLY A 286 -20.61 -19.59 11.00
C GLY A 286 -19.14 -19.99 10.95
N ALA A 287 -18.20 -19.07 11.06
CA ALA A 287 -16.78 -19.39 11.14
C ALA A 287 -16.40 -19.92 12.55
N GLU A 288 -15.40 -20.79 12.59
CA GLU A 288 -14.79 -21.29 13.83
C GLU A 288 -13.59 -20.43 14.22
N ILE A 289 -13.58 -19.91 15.45
CA ILE A 289 -12.44 -19.13 15.96
C ILE A 289 -11.54 -20.03 16.80
N VAL A 290 -10.28 -20.14 16.42
CA VAL A 290 -9.27 -21.04 17.00
C VAL A 290 -8.10 -20.23 17.53
N GLU A 291 -7.74 -20.40 18.80
CA GLU A 291 -6.48 -19.83 19.31
C GLU A 291 -5.28 -20.56 18.70
N ILE A 292 -4.32 -19.82 18.21
CA ILE A 292 -3.07 -20.35 17.64
C ILE A 292 -1.86 -19.65 18.25
N SER A 293 -0.65 -20.17 17.97
CA SER A 293 0.61 -19.54 18.36
C SER A 293 1.49 -19.30 17.14
N LEU A 294 2.12 -18.13 17.10
CA LEU A 294 3.19 -17.74 16.16
C LEU A 294 4.43 -17.41 16.99
N PRO A 295 5.16 -18.41 17.52
CA PRO A 295 6.14 -18.23 18.59
C PRO A 295 7.32 -17.33 18.20
N HIS A 296 7.66 -17.23 16.91
CA HIS A 296 8.76 -16.38 16.45
C HIS A 296 8.31 -14.96 16.08
N SER A 297 7.01 -14.61 16.18
CA SER A 297 6.47 -13.30 15.80
C SER A 297 7.13 -12.12 16.53
N SER A 298 7.60 -12.30 17.78
CA SER A 298 8.34 -11.28 18.52
C SER A 298 9.66 -10.87 17.86
N TYR A 299 10.22 -11.71 17.00
CA TYR A 299 11.43 -11.41 16.23
C TYR A 299 11.15 -10.79 14.86
N ALA A 300 9.90 -10.68 14.44
CA ALA A 300 9.54 -10.21 13.11
C ALA A 300 9.97 -8.75 12.90
N LEU A 301 9.63 -7.87 13.84
CA LEU A 301 9.97 -6.45 13.75
C LEU A 301 11.49 -6.20 13.69
N PRO A 302 12.31 -6.76 14.60
CA PRO A 302 13.78 -6.67 14.50
C PRO A 302 14.32 -7.24 13.18
N ALA A 303 13.82 -8.39 12.70
CA ALA A 303 14.27 -8.99 11.45
C ALA A 303 13.94 -8.10 10.25
N TYR A 304 12.73 -7.52 10.22
CA TYR A 304 12.30 -6.58 9.17
C TYR A 304 13.22 -5.35 9.13
N TYR A 305 13.49 -4.72 10.29
CA TYR A 305 14.33 -3.52 10.38
C TYR A 305 15.84 -3.79 10.24
N ILE A 306 16.22 -5.03 9.93
CA ILE A 306 17.54 -5.40 9.42
C ILE A 306 17.47 -5.66 7.91
N ILE A 307 16.54 -6.51 7.46
CA ILE A 307 16.44 -6.92 6.05
C ILE A 307 16.10 -5.72 5.16
N GLN A 308 15.06 -4.97 5.52
CA GLN A 308 14.58 -3.84 4.71
C GLN A 308 15.67 -2.76 4.52
N PRO A 309 16.38 -2.24 5.54
CA PRO A 309 17.45 -1.29 5.32
C PRO A 309 18.62 -1.84 4.49
N CYS A 310 18.95 -3.13 4.62
CA CYS A 310 19.97 -3.77 3.80
C CYS A 310 19.62 -3.71 2.32
N GLU A 311 18.39 -4.06 1.96
CA GLU A 311 17.93 -4.01 0.57
C GLU A 311 17.76 -2.57 0.07
N VAL A 312 17.26 -1.66 0.90
CA VAL A 312 17.18 -0.23 0.62
C VAL A 312 18.56 0.37 0.32
N SER A 313 19.58 0.06 1.12
CA SER A 313 20.93 0.59 0.90
C SER A 313 21.49 0.19 -0.46
N SER A 314 21.19 -1.02 -0.91
CA SER A 314 21.58 -1.52 -2.25
C SER A 314 20.73 -0.90 -3.36
N ASN A 315 19.41 -0.85 -3.20
CA ASN A 315 18.50 -0.33 -4.22
C ASN A 315 18.68 1.18 -4.45
N LEU A 316 18.79 1.97 -3.39
CA LEU A 316 18.93 3.43 -3.50
C LEU A 316 20.37 3.88 -3.87
N ALA A 317 21.33 2.97 -3.99
CA ALA A 317 22.66 3.28 -4.51
C ALA A 317 22.64 3.81 -5.95
N ARG A 318 21.58 3.49 -6.72
CA ARG A 318 21.40 3.97 -8.11
C ARG A 318 21.15 5.47 -8.24
N TYR A 319 20.73 6.14 -7.16
CA TYR A 319 20.51 7.59 -7.15
C TYR A 319 21.80 8.30 -6.76
N ASP A 320 22.63 8.49 -7.76
CA ASP A 320 24.03 8.92 -7.64
C ASP A 320 24.30 10.34 -8.20
N GLY A 321 23.26 11.01 -8.71
CA GLY A 321 23.38 12.32 -9.35
C GLY A 321 23.91 12.28 -10.78
N ILE A 322 23.90 11.07 -11.42
CA ILE A 322 24.44 10.88 -12.77
C ILE A 322 23.38 10.31 -13.71
N ARG A 323 22.64 9.28 -13.27
CA ARG A 323 21.72 8.52 -14.13
C ARG A 323 20.29 8.97 -14.06
N TYR A 324 19.84 9.37 -12.88
CA TYR A 324 18.42 9.62 -12.60
C TYR A 324 18.26 10.87 -11.74
N GLY A 325 17.28 11.70 -12.12
CA GLY A 325 16.80 12.77 -11.31
C GLY A 325 17.79 13.93 -11.14
N LEU A 326 17.84 14.48 -9.93
CA LEU A 326 18.67 15.63 -9.58
C LEU A 326 20.14 15.31 -9.68
N SER A 327 20.90 16.22 -10.34
CA SER A 327 22.35 16.33 -10.22
C SER A 327 22.71 17.72 -9.72
N VAL A 328 23.57 17.81 -8.72
CA VAL A 328 24.05 19.13 -8.26
C VAL A 328 24.90 19.87 -9.30
N ASN A 329 25.27 19.17 -10.39
CA ASN A 329 26.01 19.80 -11.51
C ASN A 329 25.09 20.39 -12.59
N ASP A 330 23.81 20.02 -12.64
CA ASP A 330 22.89 20.40 -13.70
C ASP A 330 22.12 21.69 -13.41
N GLU A 331 22.07 22.13 -12.15
CA GLU A 331 21.29 23.31 -11.75
C GLU A 331 22.12 24.38 -11.06
N GLU A 332 21.99 25.59 -11.55
CA GLU A 332 22.51 26.84 -10.95
C GLU A 332 21.65 27.49 -9.83
N PRO A 333 20.63 26.93 -9.19
CA PRO A 333 20.09 27.59 -8.00
C PRO A 333 20.87 27.31 -6.73
N SER A 334 21.67 26.22 -6.67
CA SER A 334 22.37 25.84 -5.44
C SER A 334 23.71 26.52 -5.22
N GLY A 335 24.30 27.14 -6.25
CA GLY A 335 25.64 27.69 -6.18
C GLY A 335 26.77 26.65 -5.94
N LEU A 336 26.43 25.36 -5.94
CA LEU A 336 27.33 24.25 -5.66
C LEU A 336 27.89 23.72 -6.98
N LYS A 337 28.97 24.29 -7.46
CA LYS A 337 29.79 23.66 -8.51
C LYS A 337 30.71 22.64 -7.85
N THR A 338 30.49 21.39 -8.11
CA THR A 338 31.39 20.32 -7.65
C THR A 338 32.47 20.06 -8.68
N SER A 339 33.69 19.87 -8.22
CA SER A 339 34.87 19.71 -9.07
C SER A 339 35.20 18.27 -9.43
N GLY A 340 34.41 17.28 -8.93
CA GLY A 340 34.73 15.88 -9.10
C GLY A 340 33.51 14.92 -8.91
N LEU A 341 33.71 13.69 -9.36
CA LEU A 341 32.68 12.62 -9.29
C LEU A 341 32.21 12.33 -7.86
N LEU A 342 33.15 12.29 -6.91
CA LEU A 342 32.81 11.98 -5.51
C LEU A 342 31.97 13.08 -4.89
N GLU A 343 32.29 14.33 -5.14
CA GLU A 343 31.51 15.49 -4.67
C GLU A 343 30.12 15.49 -5.27
N THR A 344 29.98 15.23 -6.58
CA THR A 344 28.66 15.10 -7.22
C THR A 344 27.80 14.06 -6.53
N TYR A 345 28.37 12.89 -6.28
CA TYR A 345 27.67 11.80 -5.59
C TYR A 345 27.26 12.20 -4.16
N LEU A 346 28.21 12.72 -3.36
CA LEU A 346 27.97 13.07 -1.96
C LEU A 346 26.97 14.21 -1.80
N ASP A 347 27.10 15.26 -2.59
CA ASP A 347 26.28 16.46 -2.45
C ASP A 347 24.87 16.25 -3.02
N THR A 348 24.71 15.52 -4.13
CA THR A 348 23.39 15.14 -4.61
C THR A 348 22.63 14.35 -3.54
N ARG A 349 23.26 13.35 -2.92
CA ARG A 349 22.63 12.54 -1.87
C ARG A 349 22.41 13.33 -0.57
N ARG A 350 23.32 14.26 -0.24
CA ARG A 350 23.18 15.15 0.92
C ARG A 350 21.94 16.02 0.83
N HIS A 351 21.70 16.62 -0.34
CA HIS A 351 20.61 17.58 -0.55
C HIS A 351 19.32 16.92 -1.03
N GLY A 352 19.41 15.87 -1.84
CA GLY A 352 18.27 15.21 -2.47
C GLY A 352 17.55 14.19 -1.61
N LEU A 353 18.20 13.61 -0.59
CA LEU A 353 17.62 12.57 0.27
C LEU A 353 17.26 13.11 1.66
N GLY A 354 16.11 12.71 2.18
CA GLY A 354 15.62 13.05 3.51
C GLY A 354 16.32 12.29 4.66
N PRO A 355 16.06 12.70 5.91
CA PRO A 355 16.75 12.14 7.09
C PRO A 355 16.48 10.65 7.30
N GLU A 356 15.23 10.18 7.12
CA GLU A 356 14.87 8.77 7.31
C GLU A 356 15.52 7.88 6.24
N VAL A 357 15.53 8.31 5.00
CA VAL A 357 16.20 7.60 3.89
C VAL A 357 17.69 7.44 4.19
N LYS A 358 18.36 8.51 4.61
CA LYS A 358 19.78 8.46 5.01
C LYS A 358 20.01 7.48 6.14
N ARG A 359 19.16 7.50 7.19
CA ARG A 359 19.24 6.58 8.32
C ARG A 359 19.16 5.13 7.85
N ARG A 360 18.16 4.77 7.02
CA ARG A 360 17.99 3.41 6.50
C ARG A 360 19.17 2.97 5.64
N ILE A 361 19.69 3.84 4.78
CA ILE A 361 20.89 3.55 3.98
C ILE A 361 22.10 3.26 4.88
N MET A 362 22.33 4.08 5.91
CA MET A 362 23.44 3.88 6.83
C MET A 362 23.31 2.58 7.65
N LEU A 363 22.12 2.29 8.17
CA LEU A 363 21.85 1.05 8.91
C LEU A 363 22.05 -0.19 8.02
N GLY A 364 21.55 -0.13 6.78
CA GLY A 364 21.70 -1.24 5.83
C GLY A 364 23.14 -1.45 5.41
N THR A 365 23.86 -0.39 5.09
CA THR A 365 25.29 -0.44 4.73
C THR A 365 26.11 -1.02 5.87
N HIS A 366 25.85 -0.60 7.13
CA HIS A 366 26.51 -1.16 8.30
C HIS A 366 26.23 -2.67 8.46
N SER A 367 24.95 -3.07 8.36
CA SER A 367 24.55 -4.47 8.52
C SER A 367 25.07 -5.40 7.42
N LEU A 368 25.40 -4.85 6.25
CA LEU A 368 26.00 -5.60 5.13
C LEU A 368 27.52 -5.55 5.11
N SER A 369 28.16 -4.75 5.98
CA SER A 369 29.61 -4.59 5.98
C SER A 369 30.32 -5.86 6.48
N SER A 370 31.61 -5.97 6.11
CA SER A 370 32.46 -7.10 6.53
C SER A 370 32.49 -7.24 8.05
N GLY A 371 32.28 -8.45 8.54
CA GLY A 371 32.21 -8.77 9.97
C GLY A 371 30.82 -8.63 10.60
N TYR A 372 29.86 -7.93 9.96
CA TYR A 372 28.51 -7.75 10.46
C TYR A 372 27.44 -8.50 9.66
N TYR A 373 27.73 -8.88 8.41
CA TYR A 373 26.80 -9.58 7.52
C TYR A 373 26.20 -10.84 8.17
N ASP A 374 27.04 -11.72 8.72
CA ASP A 374 26.58 -12.97 9.34
C ASP A 374 25.79 -12.71 10.63
N ALA A 375 26.23 -11.72 11.43
CA ALA A 375 25.64 -11.40 12.71
C ALA A 375 24.25 -10.73 12.58
N TYR A 376 24.03 -9.96 11.53
CA TYR A 376 22.80 -9.21 11.32
C TYR A 376 21.97 -9.77 10.14
N TYR A 377 22.43 -9.59 8.91
CA TYR A 377 21.62 -9.90 7.74
C TYR A 377 21.31 -11.40 7.60
N LEU A 378 22.32 -12.25 7.68
CA LEU A 378 22.12 -13.71 7.59
C LEU A 378 21.27 -14.22 8.75
N LYS A 379 21.46 -13.70 9.95
CA LYS A 379 20.65 -14.04 11.13
C LYS A 379 19.18 -13.63 10.93
N ALA A 380 18.93 -12.43 10.43
CA ALA A 380 17.58 -11.96 10.12
C ALA A 380 16.89 -12.82 9.03
N GLN A 381 17.63 -13.27 8.00
CA GLN A 381 17.12 -14.21 7.01
C GLN A 381 16.76 -15.58 7.60
N LYS A 382 17.54 -16.08 8.58
CA LYS A 382 17.20 -17.31 9.32
C LYS A 382 15.91 -17.13 10.14
N VAL A 383 15.74 -15.97 10.79
CA VAL A 383 14.50 -15.64 11.52
C VAL A 383 13.32 -15.57 10.55
N ARG A 384 13.48 -14.98 9.36
CA ARG A 384 12.46 -14.96 8.30
C ARG A 384 12.00 -16.38 7.92
N ALA A 385 12.93 -17.34 7.82
CA ALA A 385 12.60 -18.73 7.55
C ALA A 385 11.79 -19.38 8.70
N LEU A 386 12.12 -19.08 9.96
CA LEU A 386 11.34 -19.56 11.11
C LEU A 386 9.93 -18.96 11.15
N LEU A 387 9.78 -17.68 10.86
CA LEU A 387 8.47 -17.04 10.73
C LEU A 387 7.63 -17.72 9.66
N LYS A 388 8.23 -18.06 8.51
CA LYS A 388 7.52 -18.79 7.45
C LYS A 388 7.04 -20.15 7.94
N GLN A 389 7.86 -20.88 8.69
CA GLN A 389 7.47 -22.16 9.29
C GLN A 389 6.30 -22.02 10.29
N ASP A 390 6.28 -20.96 11.11
CA ASP A 390 5.15 -20.69 12.01
C ASP A 390 3.84 -20.56 11.21
N PHE A 391 3.86 -19.80 10.10
CA PHE A 391 2.69 -19.63 9.24
C PHE A 391 2.29 -20.93 8.52
N GLU A 392 3.24 -21.72 8.03
CA GLU A 392 2.97 -23.04 7.43
C GLU A 392 2.31 -23.98 8.44
N GLN A 393 2.78 -24.00 9.69
CA GLN A 393 2.18 -24.81 10.76
C GLN A 393 0.78 -24.29 11.15
N ALA A 394 0.60 -22.99 11.28
CA ALA A 394 -0.69 -22.39 11.57
C ALA A 394 -1.72 -22.72 10.47
N PHE A 395 -1.36 -22.54 9.21
CA PHE A 395 -2.24 -22.85 8.07
C PHE A 395 -2.49 -24.33 7.81
N ALA A 396 -1.79 -25.23 8.50
CA ALA A 396 -2.16 -26.65 8.54
C ALA A 396 -3.40 -26.91 9.42
N THR A 397 -3.75 -25.98 10.33
CA THR A 397 -4.84 -26.13 11.30
C THR A 397 -5.98 -25.13 11.11
N VAL A 398 -5.70 -23.97 10.51
CA VAL A 398 -6.68 -22.90 10.24
C VAL A 398 -6.63 -22.47 8.77
N ASP A 399 -7.71 -21.85 8.30
CA ASP A 399 -7.80 -21.35 6.93
C ASP A 399 -7.24 -19.93 6.80
N TYR A 400 -7.55 -19.08 7.80
CA TYR A 400 -7.15 -17.67 7.85
C TYR A 400 -6.62 -17.32 9.24
N ILE A 401 -5.88 -16.21 9.32
CA ILE A 401 -5.39 -15.66 10.59
C ILE A 401 -5.94 -14.24 10.72
N PHE A 402 -6.48 -13.91 11.90
CA PHE A 402 -6.98 -12.56 12.22
C PHE A 402 -6.09 -11.87 13.24
N SER A 403 -5.87 -10.56 13.05
CA SER A 403 -5.18 -9.67 13.98
C SER A 403 -5.69 -8.25 13.88
N PRO A 404 -5.39 -7.35 14.83
CA PRO A 404 -5.46 -5.92 14.56
C PRO A 404 -4.47 -5.55 13.44
N THR A 405 -4.75 -4.46 12.68
CA THR A 405 -3.82 -3.95 11.67
C THR A 405 -2.74 -3.07 12.30
N ALA A 406 -3.11 -2.27 13.29
CA ALA A 406 -2.20 -1.37 14.01
C ALA A 406 -2.44 -1.44 15.53
N PRO A 407 -1.42 -1.16 16.37
CA PRO A 407 -1.55 -1.23 17.83
C PRO A 407 -2.34 -0.07 18.44
N GLU A 408 -2.56 0.99 17.70
CA GLU A 408 -3.19 2.24 18.14
C GLU A 408 -3.95 2.89 16.98
N PRO A 409 -4.89 3.82 17.25
CA PRO A 409 -5.52 4.63 16.21
C PRO A 409 -4.52 5.63 15.60
N ALA A 410 -4.94 6.35 14.54
CA ALA A 410 -4.12 7.38 13.92
C ALA A 410 -3.64 8.40 14.96
N PHE A 411 -2.33 8.58 15.09
CA PHE A 411 -1.69 9.51 16.02
C PHE A 411 -1.56 10.92 15.41
N LYS A 412 -1.24 11.93 16.24
CA LYS A 412 -1.12 13.31 15.78
C LYS A 412 0.13 13.53 14.92
N ILE A 413 0.02 14.43 13.95
CA ILE A 413 1.15 14.87 13.15
C ILE A 413 2.25 15.43 14.08
N GLY A 414 3.49 14.98 13.87
CA GLY A 414 4.66 15.35 14.68
C GLY A 414 4.88 14.52 15.93
N GLU A 415 3.89 13.74 16.39
CA GLU A 415 3.94 13.03 17.68
C GLU A 415 5.08 12.01 17.79
N LYS A 416 5.41 11.34 16.67
CA LYS A 416 6.46 10.31 16.62
C LYS A 416 7.68 10.69 15.80
N SER A 417 7.70 11.89 15.23
CA SER A 417 8.76 12.34 14.31
C SER A 417 10.17 12.34 14.91
N THR A 418 10.29 12.49 16.24
CA THR A 418 11.57 12.53 16.97
C THR A 418 12.00 11.16 17.54
N ASP A 419 11.13 10.15 17.49
CA ASP A 419 11.41 8.81 18.03
C ASP A 419 11.14 7.71 16.98
N PRO A 420 12.17 7.33 16.20
CA PRO A 420 12.01 6.31 15.17
C PRO A 420 11.53 4.94 15.71
N LEU A 421 11.90 4.58 16.94
CA LEU A 421 11.49 3.31 17.52
C LEU A 421 9.99 3.25 17.79
N LYS A 422 9.40 4.37 18.27
CA LYS A 422 7.94 4.46 18.42
C LYS A 422 7.21 4.38 17.07
N MET A 423 7.79 4.96 16.02
CA MET A 423 7.24 4.85 14.67
C MET A 423 7.27 3.38 14.21
N TYR A 424 8.39 2.70 14.39
CA TYR A 424 8.59 1.30 13.97
C TYR A 424 7.66 0.31 14.68
N LEU A 425 7.30 0.56 15.93
CA LEU A 425 6.34 -0.28 16.67
C LEU A 425 4.94 -0.30 16.03
N GLY A 426 4.59 0.70 15.23
CA GLY A 426 3.35 0.72 14.46
C GLY A 426 3.20 -0.45 13.49
N ASP A 427 4.31 -1.05 13.05
CA ASP A 427 4.34 -2.13 12.05
C ASP A 427 4.30 -3.54 12.66
N ILE A 428 4.17 -3.66 13.99
CA ILE A 428 4.32 -4.94 14.72
C ILE A 428 3.38 -6.06 14.23
N TYR A 429 2.18 -5.73 13.75
CA TYR A 429 1.19 -6.70 13.27
C TYR A 429 1.23 -6.92 11.76
N THR A 430 1.91 -6.05 11.01
CA THR A 430 1.86 -6.08 9.55
C THR A 430 3.10 -6.72 8.91
N VAL A 431 4.29 -6.55 9.51
CA VAL A 431 5.56 -7.01 8.91
C VAL A 431 5.67 -8.52 8.73
N THR A 432 4.98 -9.31 9.54
CA THR A 432 4.99 -10.79 9.42
C THR A 432 4.46 -11.25 8.08
N ALA A 433 3.39 -10.63 7.57
CA ALA A 433 2.84 -10.95 6.27
C ALA A 433 3.81 -10.61 5.10
N ASN A 434 4.65 -9.58 5.25
CA ASN A 434 5.67 -9.26 4.25
C ASN A 434 6.85 -10.23 4.32
N LEU A 435 7.35 -10.52 5.54
CA LEU A 435 8.47 -11.44 5.74
C LEU A 435 8.16 -12.86 5.26
N THR A 436 6.91 -13.31 5.44
CA THR A 436 6.45 -14.64 5.02
C THR A 436 5.93 -14.67 3.59
N GLY A 437 5.53 -13.51 3.04
CA GLY A 437 5.01 -13.38 1.69
C GLY A 437 3.53 -13.74 1.54
N VAL A 438 2.77 -14.00 2.63
CA VAL A 438 1.34 -14.33 2.58
C VAL A 438 0.49 -13.13 2.17
N PRO A 439 -0.68 -13.33 1.55
CA PRO A 439 -1.63 -12.25 1.30
C PRO A 439 -2.23 -11.75 2.61
N ALA A 440 -2.49 -10.46 2.69
CA ALA A 440 -3.13 -9.84 3.85
C ALA A 440 -4.03 -8.67 3.45
N LEU A 441 -5.18 -8.58 4.07
CA LEU A 441 -6.18 -7.54 3.82
C LEU A 441 -6.51 -6.81 5.11
N SER A 442 -6.46 -5.49 5.09
CA SER A 442 -6.98 -4.63 6.16
C SER A 442 -8.37 -4.11 5.77
N PHE A 443 -9.29 -4.14 6.72
CA PHE A 443 -10.66 -3.68 6.55
C PHE A 443 -11.19 -3.06 7.84
N PRO A 444 -12.15 -2.11 7.77
CA PRO A 444 -12.70 -1.45 8.95
C PRO A 444 -13.46 -2.42 9.86
N ILE A 445 -13.17 -2.41 11.17
CA ILE A 445 -13.88 -3.20 12.19
C ILE A 445 -14.62 -2.32 13.21
N GLY A 446 -14.53 -1.02 13.11
CA GLY A 446 -15.18 -0.07 13.99
C GLY A 446 -14.37 1.21 14.16
N THR A 447 -14.74 1.98 15.18
CA THR A 447 -14.07 3.24 15.50
C THR A 447 -13.82 3.38 17.00
N VAL A 448 -12.82 4.18 17.38
CA VAL A 448 -12.60 4.60 18.75
C VAL A 448 -12.75 6.12 18.85
N ASP A 449 -13.36 6.61 19.92
CA ASP A 449 -13.44 8.05 20.16
C ASP A 449 -12.11 8.57 20.69
N GLU A 450 -11.62 9.63 20.05
CA GLU A 450 -10.43 10.37 20.42
C GLU A 450 -10.73 11.88 20.38
N GLY A 451 -11.17 12.42 21.51
CA GLY A 451 -11.48 13.85 21.61
C GLY A 451 -12.68 14.29 20.78
N GLY A 452 -13.71 13.44 20.67
CA GLY A 452 -14.92 13.69 19.89
C GLY A 452 -14.79 13.37 18.40
N LYS A 453 -13.71 12.70 17.99
CA LYS A 453 -13.51 12.18 16.64
C LYS A 453 -13.57 10.65 16.65
N ALA A 454 -14.42 10.06 15.81
CA ALA A 454 -14.54 8.61 15.64
C ALA A 454 -13.44 8.10 14.71
N LEU A 455 -12.27 7.78 15.26
CA LEU A 455 -11.12 7.33 14.47
C LEU A 455 -11.29 5.87 14.05
N PRO A 456 -11.11 5.54 12.76
CA PRO A 456 -11.22 4.19 12.25
C PRO A 456 -10.18 3.24 12.85
N ILE A 457 -10.60 1.98 13.04
CA ILE A 457 -9.74 0.86 13.42
C ILE A 457 -9.87 -0.23 12.38
N GLY A 458 -8.73 -0.73 11.90
CA GLY A 458 -8.67 -1.85 10.96
C GLY A 458 -8.42 -3.18 11.64
N GLY A 459 -9.20 -4.19 11.27
CA GLY A 459 -8.83 -5.60 11.42
C GLY A 459 -8.04 -6.06 10.21
N GLN A 460 -7.17 -7.04 10.42
CA GLN A 460 -6.37 -7.66 9.37
C GLN A 460 -6.68 -9.15 9.27
N LEU A 461 -6.96 -9.61 8.06
CA LEU A 461 -7.00 -11.03 7.72
C LEU A 461 -5.75 -11.38 6.92
N MET A 462 -5.16 -12.55 7.20
CA MET A 462 -4.07 -13.14 6.43
C MET A 462 -4.49 -14.52 5.95
N GLY A 463 -4.25 -14.81 4.66
CA GLY A 463 -4.59 -16.07 4.01
C GLY A 463 -3.37 -16.93 3.68
N LYS A 464 -3.61 -18.16 3.22
CA LYS A 464 -2.57 -19.00 2.63
C LYS A 464 -1.98 -18.32 1.39
N TRP A 465 -0.74 -18.69 1.03
CA TRP A 465 -0.14 -18.18 -0.20
C TRP A 465 -1.04 -18.46 -1.40
N PHE A 466 -1.31 -17.42 -2.19
CA PHE A 466 -2.15 -17.46 -3.40
C PHE A 466 -3.64 -17.73 -3.17
N ASP A 467 -4.13 -17.60 -1.92
CA ASP A 467 -5.56 -17.70 -1.57
C ASP A 467 -6.19 -16.30 -1.37
N GLU A 468 -5.92 -15.37 -2.28
CA GLU A 468 -6.58 -14.07 -2.28
C GLU A 468 -8.08 -14.17 -2.48
N GLU A 469 -8.53 -15.17 -3.24
CA GLU A 469 -9.95 -15.46 -3.49
C GLU A 469 -10.71 -15.69 -2.18
N GLY A 470 -10.25 -16.68 -1.39
CA GLY A 470 -10.90 -16.99 -0.13
C GLY A 470 -10.73 -15.88 0.92
N LEU A 471 -9.58 -15.16 0.90
CA LEU A 471 -9.35 -14.01 1.78
C LEU A 471 -10.34 -12.87 1.50
N LEU A 472 -10.56 -12.53 0.23
CA LEU A 472 -11.51 -11.51 -0.21
C LEU A 472 -12.96 -11.94 0.10
N ALA A 473 -13.33 -13.19 -0.16
CA ALA A 473 -14.64 -13.72 0.15
C ALA A 473 -14.97 -13.66 1.66
N LEU A 474 -14.01 -14.03 2.51
CA LEU A 474 -14.18 -13.95 3.97
C LEU A 474 -14.40 -12.50 4.44
N ALA A 475 -13.63 -11.56 3.92
CA ALA A 475 -13.76 -10.14 4.24
C ALA A 475 -15.07 -9.54 3.69
N HIS A 476 -15.50 -9.97 2.49
CA HIS A 476 -16.76 -9.55 1.88
C HIS A 476 -17.97 -10.04 2.69
N ALA A 477 -17.95 -11.28 3.14
CA ALA A 477 -19.00 -11.81 4.02
C ALA A 477 -19.09 -10.99 5.33
N PHE A 478 -17.97 -10.62 5.91
CA PHE A 478 -17.94 -9.70 7.06
C PHE A 478 -18.53 -8.33 6.74
N GLU A 479 -18.24 -7.76 5.59
CA GLU A 479 -18.71 -6.42 5.18
C GLU A 479 -20.22 -6.39 4.92
N THR A 480 -20.77 -7.41 4.25
CA THR A 480 -22.12 -7.39 3.65
C THR A 480 -23.19 -8.15 4.41
N GLN A 481 -22.86 -9.29 5.05
CA GLN A 481 -23.84 -10.09 5.77
C GLN A 481 -24.10 -9.49 7.16
N LYS A 482 -25.37 -9.29 7.51
CA LYS A 482 -25.82 -8.70 8.77
C LYS A 482 -26.06 -9.78 9.83
#